data_9dce21abed6d5a960a9926f260d0872d
#
_entry.id   9dce21abed6d5a960a9926f260d0872d
#
_cell.length_a   1.000
_cell.length_b   1.000
_cell.length_c   1.000
_cell.angle_alpha   90.00
_cell.angle_beta   90.00
_cell.angle_gamma   90.00
#
_symmetry.space_group_name_H-M   'P 1'
#
loop_
_entity.id
_entity.type
_entity.pdbx_description
1 polymer ?
#
loop_
_entity_poly.entity_id
_entity_poly.type
_entity_poly.pdbx_seq_one_letter_code
_entity_poly.pdbx_strand_id
1 'polypeptide(L)'
;MPYPTPDGVVFDCDATLSALEGIDELAAQAGVAAEVSTLTHRAMNGDIPLEAIYGERLALIRPPRASLAAIARRYQETIVPGARETIAALQVRGIKTAIVSGGLLNAVLPLAAAVGVAAADTFAVSLQFDAAGNYLHYIENPLTTAGGKAAVITAWKKRHDLKYVVMVGDGMSDVAARAPNAADLIIGYGGVVERAAVRAAADQYSTARDLRELLPLILGDAAAGR
;
A
#
# COMPACT_ATOMS: atom_id res chain seq x y z
N MET A 1 23.83 9.68 10.56
CA MET A 1 24.46 9.60 9.21
C MET A 1 23.36 9.62 8.18
N PRO A 2 23.55 10.23 7.01
CA PRO A 2 22.55 10.15 5.96
C PRO A 2 22.36 8.67 5.55
N TYR A 3 21.13 8.30 5.17
CA TYR A 3 20.83 6.99 4.65
C TYR A 3 21.41 6.85 3.23
N PRO A 4 21.79 5.65 2.77
CA PRO A 4 22.24 5.46 1.40
C PRO A 4 21.09 5.68 0.40
N THR A 5 21.43 6.08 -0.82
CA THR A 5 20.44 6.13 -1.92
C THR A 5 19.89 4.73 -2.16
N PRO A 6 18.59 4.52 -2.23
CA PRO A 6 18.01 3.19 -2.39
C PRO A 6 18.18 2.64 -3.82
N ASP A 7 18.24 1.31 -3.91
CA ASP A 7 18.13 0.58 -5.19
C ASP A 7 16.67 0.42 -5.60
N GLY A 8 15.77 0.41 -4.60
CA GLY A 8 14.34 0.24 -4.81
C GLY A 8 13.48 0.98 -3.80
N VAL A 9 12.31 1.41 -4.24
CA VAL A 9 11.29 2.04 -3.38
C VAL A 9 9.96 1.32 -3.59
N VAL A 10 9.36 0.93 -2.50
CA VAL A 10 8.04 0.30 -2.45
C VAL A 10 7.04 1.29 -1.86
N PHE A 11 5.92 1.44 -2.51
CA PHE A 11 4.80 2.27 -2.02
C PHE A 11 3.61 1.39 -1.64
N ASP A 12 2.90 1.78 -0.58
CA ASP A 12 1.53 1.33 -0.39
C ASP A 12 0.58 2.04 -1.37
N CYS A 13 -0.64 1.55 -1.48
CA CYS A 13 -1.68 2.09 -2.37
C CYS A 13 -2.64 3.01 -1.61
N ASP A 14 -3.44 2.41 -0.70
CA ASP A 14 -4.48 3.09 0.07
C ASP A 14 -3.85 4.14 0.99
N ALA A 15 -4.48 5.31 1.10
CA ALA A 15 -4.01 6.45 1.88
C ALA A 15 -2.52 6.85 1.65
N THR A 16 -1.88 6.33 0.59
CA THR A 16 -0.47 6.62 0.24
C THR A 16 -0.32 7.11 -1.20
N LEU A 17 -0.56 6.28 -2.22
CA LEU A 17 -0.57 6.70 -3.63
C LEU A 17 -1.92 7.25 -4.07
N SER A 18 -3.00 6.82 -3.43
CA SER A 18 -4.35 7.36 -3.56
C SER A 18 -4.85 7.80 -2.19
N ALA A 19 -5.63 8.87 -2.14
CA ALA A 19 -6.27 9.37 -0.92
C ALA A 19 -7.51 8.54 -0.52
N LEU A 20 -7.72 7.38 -1.13
CA LEU A 20 -8.86 6.49 -0.91
C LEU A 20 -8.47 5.27 -0.07
N GLU A 21 -9.40 4.75 0.72
CA GLU A 21 -9.36 3.41 1.34
C GLU A 21 -10.34 2.51 0.56
N GLY A 22 -9.81 1.63 -0.28
CA GLY A 22 -10.64 0.85 -1.22
C GLY A 22 -11.63 -0.08 -0.56
N ILE A 23 -11.28 -0.68 0.58
CA ILE A 23 -12.17 -1.60 1.32
C ILE A 23 -13.35 -0.84 1.93
N ASP A 24 -13.15 0.38 2.41
CA ASP A 24 -14.20 1.20 3.03
C ASP A 24 -15.20 1.68 1.97
N GLU A 25 -14.70 2.06 0.79
CA GLU A 25 -15.56 2.40 -0.35
C GLU A 25 -16.41 1.21 -0.81
N LEU A 26 -15.84 0.01 -0.88
CA LEU A 26 -16.58 -1.20 -1.21
C LEU A 26 -17.63 -1.53 -0.14
N ALA A 27 -17.29 -1.37 1.14
CA ALA A 27 -18.22 -1.56 2.25
C ALA A 27 -19.38 -0.56 2.20
N ALA A 28 -19.10 0.70 1.87
CA ALA A 28 -20.13 1.73 1.69
C ALA A 28 -21.06 1.39 0.51
N GLN A 29 -20.51 0.97 -0.63
CA GLN A 29 -21.30 0.54 -1.79
C GLN A 29 -22.19 -0.69 -1.49
N ALA A 30 -21.71 -1.60 -0.64
CA ALA A 30 -22.46 -2.78 -0.23
C ALA A 30 -23.46 -2.52 0.90
N GLY A 31 -23.44 -1.33 1.51
CA GLY A 31 -24.31 -0.97 2.64
C GLY A 31 -23.91 -1.61 3.98
N VAL A 32 -22.65 -2.05 4.11
CA VAL A 32 -22.10 -2.75 5.30
C VAL A 32 -20.92 -1.99 5.94
N ALA A 33 -20.87 -0.68 5.75
CA ALA A 33 -19.75 0.14 6.24
C ALA A 33 -19.58 0.08 7.76
N ALA A 34 -20.68 0.05 8.54
CA ALA A 34 -20.62 0.01 9.99
C ALA A 34 -20.06 -1.33 10.51
N GLU A 35 -20.48 -2.44 9.91
CA GLU A 35 -20.03 -3.79 10.26
C GLU A 35 -18.54 -3.96 9.95
N VAL A 36 -18.11 -3.53 8.76
CA VAL A 36 -16.70 -3.58 8.33
C VAL A 36 -15.82 -2.69 9.21
N SER A 37 -16.27 -1.48 9.55
CA SER A 37 -15.58 -0.58 10.48
C SER A 37 -15.43 -1.22 11.87
N THR A 38 -16.45 -1.89 12.38
CA THR A 38 -16.41 -2.60 13.67
C THR A 38 -15.33 -3.69 13.67
N LEU A 39 -15.23 -4.50 12.60
CA LEU A 39 -14.19 -5.52 12.46
C LEU A 39 -12.80 -4.89 12.45
N THR A 40 -12.62 -3.80 11.69
CA THR A 40 -11.35 -3.08 11.62
C THR A 40 -10.94 -2.56 13.00
N HIS A 41 -11.85 -1.95 13.77
CA HIS A 41 -11.56 -1.48 15.13
C HIS A 41 -11.17 -2.62 16.08
N ARG A 42 -11.84 -3.77 16.02
CA ARG A 42 -11.50 -4.93 16.85
C ARG A 42 -10.09 -5.45 16.57
N ALA A 43 -9.68 -5.48 15.30
CA ALA A 43 -8.33 -5.88 14.95
C ALA A 43 -7.28 -4.84 15.40
N MET A 44 -7.59 -3.54 15.25
CA MET A 44 -6.70 -2.48 15.72
C MET A 44 -6.51 -2.47 17.24
N ASN A 45 -7.54 -2.92 17.98
CA ASN A 45 -7.46 -3.10 19.44
C ASN A 45 -6.76 -4.40 19.86
N GLY A 46 -6.45 -5.30 18.91
CA GLY A 46 -5.84 -6.59 19.20
C GLY A 46 -6.83 -7.68 19.64
N ASP A 47 -8.14 -7.44 19.55
CA ASP A 47 -9.18 -8.40 19.95
C ASP A 47 -9.24 -9.60 19.00
N ILE A 48 -8.88 -9.40 17.73
CA ILE A 48 -8.83 -10.43 16.68
C ILE A 48 -7.60 -10.21 15.79
N PRO A 49 -6.96 -11.27 15.30
CA PRO A 49 -5.83 -11.14 14.39
C PRO A 49 -6.25 -10.52 13.04
N LEU A 50 -5.36 -9.74 12.43
CA LEU A 50 -5.62 -9.06 11.17
C LEU A 50 -6.02 -10.05 10.06
N GLU A 51 -5.41 -11.22 10.05
CA GLU A 51 -5.67 -12.31 9.10
C GLU A 51 -7.12 -12.78 9.14
N ALA A 52 -7.70 -12.84 10.33
CA ALA A 52 -9.11 -13.27 10.49
C ALA A 52 -10.08 -12.26 9.87
N ILE A 53 -9.82 -10.96 10.01
CA ILE A 53 -10.74 -9.93 9.52
C ILE A 53 -10.68 -9.73 8.01
N TYR A 54 -9.58 -10.13 7.34
CA TYR A 54 -9.46 -9.92 5.90
C TYR A 54 -10.59 -10.65 5.14
N GLY A 55 -10.74 -11.93 5.43
CA GLY A 55 -11.81 -12.75 4.85
C GLY A 55 -13.22 -12.35 5.31
N GLU A 56 -13.39 -12.03 6.61
CA GLU A 56 -14.68 -11.61 7.16
C GLU A 56 -15.20 -10.33 6.50
N ARG A 57 -14.36 -9.32 6.30
CA ARG A 57 -14.73 -8.09 5.59
C ARG A 57 -15.18 -8.39 4.16
N LEU A 58 -14.44 -9.19 3.42
CA LEU A 58 -14.80 -9.56 2.05
C LEU A 58 -16.06 -10.45 1.99
N ALA A 59 -16.30 -11.29 2.99
CA ALA A 59 -17.53 -12.08 3.09
C ALA A 59 -18.78 -11.22 3.33
N LEU A 60 -18.64 -10.12 4.08
CA LEU A 60 -19.70 -9.12 4.26
C LEU A 60 -19.94 -8.30 2.99
N ILE A 61 -18.88 -7.79 2.38
CA ILE A 61 -18.93 -6.89 1.21
C ILE A 61 -19.36 -7.65 -0.05
N ARG A 62 -18.81 -8.84 -0.30
CA ARG A 62 -19.00 -9.66 -1.51
C ARG A 62 -18.91 -8.84 -2.81
N PRO A 63 -17.80 -8.12 -3.05
CA PRO A 63 -17.73 -7.11 -4.10
C PRO A 63 -17.87 -7.76 -5.49
N PRO A 64 -18.87 -7.40 -6.31
CA PRO A 64 -18.94 -7.89 -7.68
C PRO A 64 -17.78 -7.29 -8.51
N ARG A 65 -17.38 -7.96 -9.59
CA ARG A 65 -16.29 -7.52 -10.47
C ARG A 65 -16.47 -6.07 -10.94
N ALA A 66 -17.70 -5.65 -11.20
CA ALA A 66 -18.00 -4.28 -11.64
C ALA A 66 -17.63 -3.22 -10.59
N SER A 67 -17.78 -3.51 -9.30
CA SER A 67 -17.40 -2.57 -8.22
C SER A 67 -15.89 -2.33 -8.22
N LEU A 68 -15.05 -3.33 -8.53
CA LEU A 68 -13.60 -3.14 -8.61
C LEU A 68 -13.20 -2.16 -9.71
N ALA A 69 -13.91 -2.15 -10.84
CA ALA A 69 -13.67 -1.16 -11.90
C ALA A 69 -14.06 0.27 -11.45
N ALA A 70 -15.08 0.40 -10.61
CA ALA A 70 -15.45 1.69 -10.02
C ALA A 70 -14.38 2.18 -9.03
N ILE A 71 -13.89 1.30 -8.15
CA ILE A 71 -12.79 1.62 -7.23
C ILE A 71 -11.51 2.00 -8.00
N ALA A 72 -11.18 1.27 -9.07
CA ALA A 72 -10.02 1.58 -9.90
C ALA A 72 -10.08 3.01 -10.47
N ARG A 73 -11.25 3.46 -10.94
CA ARG A 73 -11.44 4.84 -11.39
C ARG A 73 -11.28 5.82 -10.23
N ARG A 74 -11.91 5.54 -9.08
CA ARG A 74 -11.78 6.39 -7.89
C ARG A 74 -10.33 6.51 -7.41
N TYR A 75 -9.56 5.44 -7.41
CA TYR A 75 -8.13 5.48 -7.12
C TYR A 75 -7.39 6.45 -8.03
N GLN A 76 -7.68 6.43 -9.33
CA GLN A 76 -7.04 7.33 -10.30
C GLN A 76 -7.48 8.80 -10.13
N GLU A 77 -8.73 9.05 -9.76
CA GLU A 77 -9.27 10.38 -9.48
C GLU A 77 -8.69 11.00 -8.21
N THR A 78 -8.27 10.16 -7.27
CA THR A 78 -7.74 10.56 -5.95
C THR A 78 -6.24 10.30 -5.80
N ILE A 79 -5.50 10.19 -6.92
CA ILE A 79 -4.03 10.09 -6.88
C ILE A 79 -3.48 11.26 -6.06
N VAL A 80 -2.64 10.92 -5.07
CA VAL A 80 -1.98 11.92 -4.22
C VAL A 80 -1.10 12.83 -5.08
N PRO A 81 -1.15 14.16 -4.87
CA PRO A 81 -0.30 15.10 -5.60
C PRO A 81 1.17 14.69 -5.58
N GLY A 82 1.84 14.81 -6.72
CA GLY A 82 3.26 14.47 -6.87
C GLY A 82 3.57 12.98 -6.97
N ALA A 83 2.59 12.06 -6.87
CA ALA A 83 2.85 10.61 -6.92
C ALA A 83 3.51 10.17 -8.24
N ARG A 84 2.99 10.63 -9.38
CA ARG A 84 3.54 10.33 -10.70
C ARG A 84 4.94 10.87 -10.87
N GLU A 85 5.14 12.13 -10.47
CA GLU A 85 6.41 12.84 -10.58
C GLU A 85 7.48 12.22 -9.68
N THR A 86 7.11 11.79 -8.49
CA THR A 86 8.01 11.10 -7.56
C THR A 86 8.47 9.77 -8.12
N ILE A 87 7.54 8.94 -8.60
CA ILE A 87 7.87 7.64 -9.21
C ILE A 87 8.75 7.83 -10.45
N ALA A 88 8.40 8.76 -11.33
CA ALA A 88 9.20 9.06 -12.52
C ALA A 88 10.61 9.56 -12.15
N ALA A 89 10.74 10.43 -11.14
CA ALA A 89 12.02 10.95 -10.67
C ALA A 89 12.93 9.86 -10.10
N LEU A 90 12.37 8.85 -9.43
CA LEU A 90 13.08 7.67 -8.95
C LEU A 90 13.54 6.78 -10.11
N GLN A 91 12.65 6.50 -11.06
CA GLN A 91 12.93 5.65 -12.22
C GLN A 91 14.01 6.24 -13.14
N VAL A 92 14.01 7.56 -13.36
CA VAL A 92 15.06 8.26 -14.12
C VAL A 92 16.44 8.10 -13.47
N ARG A 93 16.50 7.92 -12.15
CA ARG A 93 17.73 7.61 -11.40
C ARG A 93 18.12 6.14 -11.39
N GLY A 94 17.39 5.29 -12.12
CA GLY A 94 17.59 3.84 -12.14
C GLY A 94 17.05 3.12 -10.90
N ILE A 95 16.34 3.80 -10.00
CA ILE A 95 15.76 3.22 -8.80
C ILE A 95 14.50 2.44 -9.19
N LYS A 96 14.41 1.17 -8.80
CA LYS A 96 13.25 0.34 -9.05
C LYS A 96 12.07 0.80 -8.17
N THR A 97 10.86 0.76 -8.73
CA THR A 97 9.64 1.13 -7.99
C THR A 97 8.65 -0.02 -8.01
N ALA A 98 7.99 -0.27 -6.89
CA ALA A 98 6.93 -1.27 -6.77
C ALA A 98 5.74 -0.73 -5.95
N ILE A 99 4.58 -1.37 -6.12
CA ILE A 99 3.42 -1.20 -5.25
C ILE A 99 3.17 -2.51 -4.52
N VAL A 100 3.07 -2.45 -3.18
CA VAL A 100 2.76 -3.61 -2.32
C VAL A 100 1.62 -3.22 -1.39
N SER A 101 0.42 -3.72 -1.68
CA SER A 101 -0.83 -3.30 -1.02
C SER A 101 -1.66 -4.49 -0.54
N GLY A 102 -2.31 -4.35 0.61
CA GLY A 102 -3.39 -5.24 1.05
C GLY A 102 -4.70 -5.04 0.29
N GLY A 103 -4.78 -4.07 -0.62
CA GLY A 103 -5.92 -3.79 -1.48
C GLY A 103 -6.14 -4.85 -2.57
N LEU A 104 -7.14 -4.63 -3.42
CA LEU A 104 -7.57 -5.60 -4.43
C LEU A 104 -6.88 -5.36 -5.77
N LEU A 105 -6.22 -6.37 -6.32
CA LEU A 105 -5.35 -6.28 -7.50
C LEU A 105 -6.05 -5.64 -8.71
N ASN A 106 -7.31 -6.01 -8.97
CA ASN A 106 -8.06 -5.44 -10.09
C ASN A 106 -8.34 -3.92 -9.97
N ALA A 107 -8.30 -3.38 -8.75
CA ALA A 107 -8.42 -1.96 -8.50
C ALA A 107 -7.05 -1.26 -8.46
N VAL A 108 -6.03 -1.93 -7.92
CA VAL A 108 -4.67 -1.38 -7.78
C VAL A 108 -3.91 -1.31 -9.11
N LEU A 109 -4.05 -2.30 -10.00
CA LEU A 109 -3.35 -2.33 -11.29
C LEU A 109 -3.60 -1.09 -12.17
N PRO A 110 -4.84 -0.58 -12.34
CA PRO A 110 -5.06 0.64 -13.11
C PRO A 110 -4.44 1.89 -12.48
N LEU A 111 -4.38 1.97 -11.14
CA LEU A 111 -3.64 3.02 -10.44
C LEU A 111 -2.14 2.90 -10.72
N ALA A 112 -1.58 1.69 -10.59
CA ALA A 112 -0.17 1.43 -10.85
C ALA A 112 0.25 1.91 -12.24
N ALA A 113 -0.53 1.55 -13.27
CA ALA A 113 -0.32 2.02 -14.63
C ALA A 113 -0.39 3.55 -14.73
N ALA A 114 -1.35 4.19 -14.04
CA ALA A 114 -1.51 5.64 -14.05
C ALA A 114 -0.35 6.40 -13.37
N VAL A 115 0.33 5.79 -12.40
CA VAL A 115 1.50 6.39 -11.73
C VAL A 115 2.84 5.89 -12.30
N GLY A 116 2.81 5.01 -13.32
CA GLY A 116 4.01 4.56 -14.03
C GLY A 116 4.73 3.36 -13.39
N VAL A 117 4.05 2.57 -12.54
CA VAL A 117 4.59 1.32 -12.00
C VAL A 117 4.14 0.14 -12.87
N ALA A 118 5.09 -0.72 -13.23
CA ALA A 118 4.81 -1.89 -14.06
C ALA A 118 3.90 -2.91 -13.34
N ALA A 119 3.03 -3.58 -14.10
CA ALA A 119 2.17 -4.63 -13.55
C ALA A 119 2.96 -5.77 -12.89
N ALA A 120 4.15 -6.09 -13.41
CA ALA A 120 5.05 -7.10 -12.83
C ALA A 120 5.63 -6.70 -11.46
N ASP A 121 5.62 -5.41 -11.11
CA ASP A 121 6.09 -4.85 -9.83
C ASP A 121 4.92 -4.31 -9.00
N THR A 122 3.69 -4.76 -9.29
CA THR A 122 2.48 -4.41 -8.56
C THR A 122 1.90 -5.66 -7.89
N PHE A 123 1.85 -5.64 -6.56
CA PHE A 123 1.42 -6.76 -5.73
C PHE A 123 0.22 -6.36 -4.88
N ALA A 124 -0.86 -7.12 -5.01
CA ALA A 124 -2.09 -6.92 -4.26
C ALA A 124 -2.88 -8.23 -4.20
N VAL A 125 -4.05 -8.23 -3.58
CA VAL A 125 -4.85 -9.45 -3.38
C VAL A 125 -5.80 -9.67 -4.56
N SER A 126 -5.80 -10.88 -5.12
CA SER A 126 -6.69 -11.27 -6.20
C SER A 126 -8.00 -11.84 -5.68
N LEU A 127 -9.09 -11.55 -6.39
CA LEU A 127 -10.40 -12.15 -6.15
C LEU A 127 -10.78 -13.13 -7.24
N GLN A 128 -11.53 -14.16 -6.88
CA GLN A 128 -12.21 -15.04 -7.81
C GLN A 128 -13.70 -14.68 -7.94
N PHE A 129 -14.20 -14.81 -9.17
CA PHE A 129 -15.57 -14.51 -9.54
C PHE A 129 -16.17 -15.64 -10.34
N ASP A 130 -17.48 -15.83 -10.23
CA ASP A 130 -18.23 -16.68 -11.14
C ASP A 130 -18.33 -16.09 -12.57
N ALA A 131 -18.97 -16.83 -13.48
CA ALA A 131 -19.16 -16.38 -14.86
C ALA A 131 -20.01 -15.09 -14.98
N ALA A 132 -20.90 -14.83 -14.02
CA ALA A 132 -21.72 -13.62 -13.95
C ALA A 132 -20.98 -12.43 -13.32
N GLY A 133 -19.78 -12.65 -12.76
CA GLY A 133 -18.98 -11.61 -12.10
C GLY A 133 -19.30 -11.44 -10.62
N ASN A 134 -20.03 -12.37 -10.00
CA ASN A 134 -20.25 -12.35 -8.56
C ASN A 134 -19.03 -12.87 -7.81
N TYR A 135 -18.76 -12.28 -6.63
CA TYR A 135 -17.67 -12.68 -5.75
C TYR A 135 -17.83 -14.12 -5.27
N LEU A 136 -16.76 -14.90 -5.40
CA LEU A 136 -16.66 -16.25 -4.84
C LEU A 136 -15.80 -16.25 -3.58
N HIS A 137 -14.51 -15.93 -3.72
CA HIS A 137 -13.54 -15.85 -2.62
C HIS A 137 -12.33 -14.98 -3.03
N TYR A 138 -11.49 -14.63 -2.09
CA TYR A 138 -10.17 -14.07 -2.37
C TYR A 138 -9.12 -15.18 -2.46
N ILE A 139 -8.06 -14.93 -3.24
CA ILE A 139 -6.92 -15.84 -3.32
C ILE A 139 -5.96 -15.49 -2.21
N GLU A 140 -5.79 -16.40 -1.25
CA GLU A 140 -4.83 -16.24 -0.18
C GLU A 140 -3.43 -16.03 -0.74
N ASN A 141 -2.76 -15.01 -0.22
CA ASN A 141 -1.36 -14.72 -0.51
C ASN A 141 -0.75 -14.02 0.73
N PRO A 142 0.57 -13.78 0.78
CA PRO A 142 1.17 -13.13 1.95
C PRO A 142 0.49 -11.82 2.36
N LEU A 143 -0.04 -11.02 1.42
CA LEU A 143 -0.64 -9.70 1.70
C LEU A 143 -1.98 -9.76 2.46
N THR A 144 -2.54 -10.95 2.65
CA THR A 144 -3.72 -11.15 3.51
C THR A 144 -3.36 -11.34 4.98
N THR A 145 -2.06 -11.28 5.34
CA THR A 145 -1.53 -11.46 6.70
C THR A 145 -0.73 -10.25 7.16
N ALA A 146 -0.57 -10.08 8.47
CA ALA A 146 0.10 -8.92 9.08
C ALA A 146 1.57 -8.74 8.64
N GLY A 147 2.31 -9.83 8.43
CA GLY A 147 3.72 -9.79 7.97
C GLY A 147 3.90 -9.87 6.45
N GLY A 148 2.82 -9.86 5.69
CA GLY A 148 2.85 -10.23 4.28
C GLY A 148 3.61 -9.27 3.38
N LYS A 149 3.61 -7.97 3.69
CA LYS A 149 4.39 -6.99 2.91
C LYS A 149 5.89 -7.31 2.96
N ALA A 150 6.41 -7.70 4.12
CA ALA A 150 7.82 -8.10 4.24
C ALA A 150 8.17 -9.30 3.34
N ALA A 151 7.31 -10.32 3.29
CA ALA A 151 7.53 -11.49 2.44
C ALA A 151 7.55 -11.13 0.94
N VAL A 152 6.61 -10.29 0.49
CA VAL A 152 6.55 -9.83 -0.90
C VAL A 152 7.77 -8.97 -1.27
N ILE A 153 8.15 -8.04 -0.39
CA ILE A 153 9.32 -7.17 -0.61
C ILE A 153 10.61 -8.01 -0.65
N THR A 154 10.75 -9.01 0.22
CA THR A 154 11.91 -9.94 0.18
C THR A 154 12.02 -10.65 -1.16
N ALA A 155 10.91 -11.16 -1.68
CA ALA A 155 10.88 -11.84 -2.98
C ALA A 155 11.19 -10.86 -4.14
N TRP A 156 10.64 -9.65 -4.08
CA TRP A 156 10.87 -8.60 -5.07
C TRP A 156 12.33 -8.12 -5.05
N LYS A 157 12.88 -7.86 -3.86
CA LYS A 157 14.28 -7.48 -3.62
C LYS A 157 15.23 -8.52 -4.21
N LYS A 158 14.96 -9.81 -3.94
CA LYS A 158 15.75 -10.92 -4.52
C LYS A 158 15.63 -10.98 -6.04
N ARG A 159 14.44 -10.83 -6.61
CA ARG A 159 14.20 -10.89 -8.07
C ARG A 159 15.01 -9.84 -8.83
N HIS A 160 15.19 -8.66 -8.24
CA HIS A 160 15.89 -7.53 -8.88
C HIS A 160 17.32 -7.31 -8.37
N ASP A 161 17.84 -8.20 -7.51
CA ASP A 161 19.17 -8.09 -6.85
C ASP A 161 19.38 -6.75 -6.12
N LEU A 162 18.33 -6.24 -5.43
CA LEU A 162 18.39 -4.98 -4.70
C LEU A 162 19.05 -5.18 -3.34
N LYS A 163 19.84 -4.20 -2.87
CA LYS A 163 20.54 -4.24 -1.58
C LYS A 163 19.86 -3.36 -0.54
N TYR A 164 19.34 -2.21 -0.96
CA TYR A 164 18.71 -1.24 -0.06
C TYR A 164 17.35 -0.81 -0.60
N VAL A 165 16.30 -1.12 0.14
CA VAL A 165 14.89 -0.87 -0.24
C VAL A 165 14.21 -0.01 0.81
N VAL A 166 13.55 1.05 0.36
CA VAL A 166 12.72 1.94 1.17
C VAL A 166 11.25 1.54 1.00
N MET A 167 10.50 1.44 2.11
CA MET A 167 9.03 1.34 2.12
C MET A 167 8.42 2.67 2.51
N VAL A 168 7.45 3.12 1.73
CA VAL A 168 6.62 4.32 1.99
C VAL A 168 5.18 3.88 2.17
N GLY A 169 4.57 4.18 3.32
CA GLY A 169 3.18 3.82 3.59
C GLY A 169 2.63 4.46 4.86
N ASP A 170 1.31 4.38 5.05
CA ASP A 170 0.58 5.05 6.14
C ASP A 170 0.20 4.11 7.29
N GLY A 171 0.36 2.79 7.12
CA GLY A 171 -0.13 1.76 8.03
C GLY A 171 0.94 1.03 8.85
N MET A 172 0.51 0.36 9.92
CA MET A 172 1.41 -0.51 10.70
C MET A 172 1.87 -1.74 9.90
N SER A 173 1.14 -2.16 8.87
CA SER A 173 1.58 -3.20 7.93
C SER A 173 2.81 -2.78 7.11
N ASP A 174 2.97 -1.46 6.85
CA ASP A 174 4.14 -0.89 6.18
C ASP A 174 5.34 -0.84 7.13
N VAL A 175 5.08 -0.48 8.39
CA VAL A 175 6.10 -0.54 9.44
C VAL A 175 6.59 -1.98 9.65
N ALA A 176 5.68 -2.96 9.64
CA ALA A 176 6.00 -4.39 9.74
C ALA A 176 6.77 -4.93 8.53
N ALA A 177 6.86 -4.19 7.43
CA ALA A 177 7.72 -4.54 6.30
C ALA A 177 9.22 -4.43 6.64
N ARG A 178 9.58 -3.80 7.77
CA ARG A 178 10.93 -3.84 8.31
C ARG A 178 11.22 -5.24 8.87
N ALA A 179 11.86 -6.06 8.07
CA ALA A 179 12.29 -7.40 8.43
C ALA A 179 13.61 -7.73 7.71
N PRO A 180 14.38 -8.71 8.19
CA PRO A 180 15.58 -9.15 7.49
C PRO A 180 15.31 -9.46 6.02
N ASN A 181 16.12 -8.88 5.13
CA ASN A 181 16.01 -9.00 3.66
C ASN A 181 14.75 -8.40 3.02
N ALA A 182 13.93 -7.65 3.75
CA ALA A 182 12.77 -6.92 3.26
C ALA A 182 13.09 -5.41 3.14
N ALA A 183 12.25 -4.51 3.67
CA ALA A 183 12.53 -3.08 3.67
C ALA A 183 13.63 -2.73 4.69
N ASP A 184 14.59 -1.91 4.26
CA ASP A 184 15.72 -1.45 5.07
C ASP A 184 15.43 -0.12 5.78
N LEU A 185 14.51 0.69 5.21
CA LEU A 185 14.05 1.95 5.77
C LEU A 185 12.53 2.06 5.60
N ILE A 186 11.86 2.52 6.64
CA ILE A 186 10.43 2.81 6.62
C ILE A 186 10.22 4.31 6.70
N ILE A 187 9.53 4.87 5.70
CA ILE A 187 9.04 6.24 5.72
C ILE A 187 7.53 6.19 5.93
N GLY A 188 7.09 6.55 7.14
CA GLY A 188 5.67 6.68 7.46
C GLY A 188 5.08 7.90 6.75
N TYR A 189 3.96 7.70 6.07
CA TYR A 189 3.28 8.76 5.33
C TYR A 189 1.98 9.17 6.01
N GLY A 190 1.88 10.42 6.43
CA GLY A 190 0.73 11.03 7.07
C GLY A 190 0.07 12.15 6.25
N GLY A 191 0.38 12.25 4.96
CA GLY A 191 -0.17 13.32 4.10
C GLY A 191 -1.66 13.15 3.76
N VAL A 192 -2.19 11.93 3.87
CA VAL A 192 -3.63 11.62 3.72
C VAL A 192 -4.26 11.37 5.08
N VAL A 193 -3.73 10.41 5.84
CA VAL A 193 -4.22 10.06 7.19
C VAL A 193 -3.04 10.02 8.15
N GLU A 194 -3.07 10.84 9.21
CA GLU A 194 -2.06 10.79 10.25
C GLU A 194 -2.37 9.69 11.27
N ARG A 195 -1.43 8.77 11.45
CA ARG A 195 -1.53 7.67 12.42
C ARG A 195 -0.39 7.78 13.44
N ALA A 196 -0.73 8.07 14.68
CA ALA A 196 0.26 8.24 15.76
C ALA A 196 1.17 7.01 15.95
N ALA A 197 0.61 5.80 15.80
CA ALA A 197 1.38 4.56 15.91
C ALA A 197 2.45 4.43 14.81
N VAL A 198 2.12 4.80 13.56
CA VAL A 198 3.06 4.79 12.43
C VAL A 198 4.13 5.86 12.62
N ARG A 199 3.74 7.08 13.05
CA ARG A 199 4.68 8.17 13.37
C ARG A 199 5.71 7.75 14.43
N ALA A 200 5.28 6.98 15.44
CA ALA A 200 6.15 6.54 16.52
C ALA A 200 7.09 5.38 16.13
N ALA A 201 6.70 4.56 15.14
CA ALA A 201 7.38 3.31 14.81
C ALA A 201 8.19 3.34 13.50
N ALA A 202 7.88 4.28 12.60
CA ALA A 202 8.65 4.46 11.36
C ALA A 202 10.02 5.12 11.64
N ASP A 203 10.99 4.90 10.74
CA ASP A 203 12.33 5.54 10.84
C ASP A 203 12.28 7.02 10.55
N GLN A 204 11.45 7.39 9.60
CA GLN A 204 11.15 8.75 9.20
C GLN A 204 9.64 8.90 9.02
N TYR A 205 9.13 10.11 9.16
CA TYR A 205 7.71 10.39 9.00
C TYR A 205 7.51 11.73 8.30
N SER A 206 6.56 11.78 7.36
CA SER A 206 6.19 13.01 6.66
C SER A 206 4.68 13.20 6.64
N THR A 207 4.23 14.42 6.83
CA THR A 207 2.83 14.86 6.66
C THR A 207 2.64 15.70 5.40
N ALA A 208 3.66 15.74 4.53
CA ALA A 208 3.59 16.49 3.28
C ALA A 208 2.44 15.94 2.41
N ARG A 209 1.64 16.85 1.86
CA ARG A 209 0.50 16.51 1.00
C ARG A 209 0.88 16.26 -0.45
N ASP A 210 2.12 16.54 -0.80
CA ASP A 210 2.71 16.31 -2.11
C ASP A 210 3.86 15.32 -1.97
N LEU A 211 3.76 14.18 -2.65
CA LEU A 211 4.75 13.10 -2.55
C LEU A 211 6.14 13.50 -3.07
N ARG A 212 6.26 14.55 -3.88
CA ARG A 212 7.58 15.09 -4.29
C ARG A 212 8.42 15.55 -3.12
N GLU A 213 7.78 16.00 -2.04
CA GLU A 213 8.46 16.44 -0.83
C GLU A 213 9.10 15.28 -0.03
N LEU A 214 8.75 14.02 -0.36
CA LEU A 214 9.39 12.84 0.21
C LEU A 214 10.70 12.47 -0.49
N LEU A 215 10.98 13.00 -1.69
CA LEU A 215 12.20 12.66 -2.44
C LEU A 215 13.49 12.86 -1.62
N PRO A 216 13.68 13.97 -0.87
CA PRO A 216 14.88 14.14 -0.03
C PRO A 216 15.00 13.07 1.06
N LEU A 217 13.87 12.66 1.66
CA LEU A 217 13.84 11.58 2.66
C LEU A 217 14.19 10.22 2.03
N ILE A 218 13.59 9.93 0.87
CA ILE A 218 13.79 8.67 0.13
C ILE A 218 15.25 8.55 -0.34
N LEU A 219 15.83 9.64 -0.86
CA LEU A 219 17.17 9.65 -1.43
C LEU A 219 18.29 9.80 -0.39
N GLY A 220 17.95 9.99 0.88
CA GLY A 220 18.93 10.20 1.94
C GLY A 220 19.53 11.61 1.97
N ASP A 221 18.99 12.54 1.20
CA ASP A 221 19.46 13.93 1.09
C ASP A 221 18.93 14.85 2.22
N ALA A 222 18.32 14.29 3.25
CA ALA A 222 17.59 14.99 4.30
C ALA A 222 18.48 15.82 5.27
N ALA A 223 19.45 16.55 4.72
CA ALA A 223 20.18 17.60 5.44
C ALA A 223 19.53 19.00 5.30
N ALA A 224 18.39 19.13 4.61
CA ALA A 224 17.77 20.40 4.25
C ALA A 224 16.38 20.58 4.85
N GLY A 225 16.27 20.54 6.19
CA GLY A 225 14.98 20.80 6.83
C GLY A 225 15.01 20.69 8.35
N ARG A 226 15.75 21.54 9.02
CA ARG A 226 15.51 21.92 10.42
C ARG A 226 15.12 23.38 10.47
#